data_ee6ffc755c9840e9aeef046a911320f6
#
_entry.id   ee6ffc755c9840e9aeef046a911320f6
#
_cell.length_a   1.000
_cell.length_b   1.000
_cell.length_c   1.000
_cell.angle_alpha   90.00
_cell.angle_beta   90.00
_cell.angle_gamma   90.00
#
_symmetry.space_group_name_H-M   'P 1'
#
loop_
_entity.id
_entity.type
_entity.pdbx_description
1 polymer ?
#
loop_
_entity_poly.entity_id
_entity_poly.type
_entity_poly.pdbx_seq_one_letter_code
_entity_poly.pdbx_strand_id
1 'polypeptide(L)'
;MEVLGFIGNVVGAQAVATVGFCLGGFESFLAGADMPELAAVVGFYGVLTGERFGVDGPLERAGDIRTPVLGLFGGEDQAIPVEQVEQFDARLAEAGVEHEIHVYPGAPHSFFDRRYEEHAEACEDAWRRMLGFLERHTG
;
A
#
# COMPACT_ATOMS: atom_id res chain seq x y z
N MET A 1 12.60 1.22 11.81
CA MET A 1 12.09 -0.09 12.04
C MET A 1 10.80 -0.30 11.28
N GLU A 2 10.80 -1.23 10.48
CA GLU A 2 9.63 -1.50 9.70
C GLU A 2 8.76 -2.55 10.36
N VAL A 3 7.51 -2.55 9.99
CA VAL A 3 6.59 -3.58 10.40
C VAL A 3 6.08 -4.25 9.14
N LEU A 4 6.33 -5.52 9.04
CA LEU A 4 5.79 -6.29 7.95
C LEU A 4 4.40 -6.75 8.31
N GLY A 5 3.41 -6.10 7.75
CA GLY A 5 2.09 -6.62 7.84
C GLY A 5 1.95 -7.76 6.85
N PHE A 6 2.65 -8.83 7.10
CA PHE A 6 2.66 -9.96 6.21
C PHE A 6 1.65 -10.98 6.67
N ILE A 7 0.64 -11.20 5.87
CA ILE A 7 -0.34 -12.24 6.16
C ILE A 7 0.24 -13.53 5.61
N GLY A 8 0.83 -14.26 6.50
CA GLY A 8 1.54 -15.44 6.13
C GLY A 8 0.68 -16.54 5.60
N ASN A 9 1.37 -17.51 5.11
CA ASN A 9 0.79 -18.68 4.55
C ASN A 9 0.16 -19.52 5.63
N VAL A 10 -1.11 -19.82 5.48
CA VAL A 10 -1.81 -20.75 6.35
C VAL A 10 -1.91 -22.07 5.61
N VAL A 11 -1.71 -23.17 6.33
CA VAL A 11 -1.81 -24.49 5.70
C VAL A 11 -3.15 -24.60 5.00
N GLY A 12 -3.12 -24.87 3.70
CA GLY A 12 -4.32 -24.97 2.89
C GLY A 12 -4.81 -23.64 2.32
N ALA A 13 -4.11 -22.53 2.58
CA ALA A 13 -4.48 -21.24 2.00
C ALA A 13 -4.28 -21.27 0.48
N GLN A 14 -5.27 -20.75 -0.24
CA GLN A 14 -5.24 -20.70 -1.69
C GLN A 14 -4.86 -19.33 -2.23
N ALA A 15 -4.87 -18.31 -1.36
CA ALA A 15 -4.53 -16.95 -1.75
C ALA A 15 -3.76 -16.29 -0.62
N VAL A 16 -2.74 -15.52 -0.98
CA VAL A 16 -1.90 -14.81 -0.01
C VAL A 16 -1.83 -13.36 -0.43
N ALA A 17 -1.95 -12.47 0.53
CA ALA A 17 -1.82 -11.04 0.32
C ALA A 17 -0.80 -10.47 1.30
N THR A 18 -0.25 -9.30 0.97
CA THR A 18 0.64 -8.58 1.90
C THR A 18 -0.02 -7.30 2.35
N VAL A 19 0.23 -6.94 3.61
CA VAL A 19 -0.18 -5.66 4.17
C VAL A 19 1.04 -5.08 4.87
N GLY A 20 1.37 -3.85 4.57
CA GLY A 20 2.54 -3.22 5.18
C GLY A 20 2.28 -1.78 5.56
N PHE A 21 3.01 -1.30 6.55
CA PHE A 21 2.91 0.06 7.09
C PHE A 21 4.28 0.73 6.99
N CYS A 22 4.34 1.97 6.57
CA CYS A 22 5.59 2.72 6.42
C CYS A 22 6.54 2.00 5.45
N LEU A 23 7.72 1.61 5.91
CA LEU A 23 8.65 0.83 5.10
C LEU A 23 8.03 -0.49 4.66
N GLY A 24 7.21 -1.10 5.52
CA GLY A 24 6.46 -2.29 5.14
C GLY A 24 5.51 -2.04 3.99
N GLY A 25 4.95 -0.84 3.89
CA GLY A 25 4.12 -0.46 2.75
C GLY A 25 4.92 -0.39 1.45
N PHE A 26 6.11 0.20 1.53
CA PHE A 26 7.06 0.23 0.41
C PHE A 26 7.36 -1.21 -0.06
N GLU A 27 7.67 -2.08 0.89
CA GLU A 27 7.98 -3.47 0.58
C GLU A 27 6.76 -4.22 0.04
N SER A 28 5.57 -3.94 0.58
CA SER A 28 4.34 -4.58 0.12
C SER A 28 4.05 -4.24 -1.34
N PHE A 29 4.20 -2.96 -1.72
CA PHE A 29 3.99 -2.58 -3.11
C PHE A 29 5.00 -3.26 -4.03
N LEU A 30 6.28 -3.32 -3.62
CA LEU A 30 7.29 -3.97 -4.43
C LEU A 30 7.04 -5.47 -4.57
N ALA A 31 6.47 -6.09 -3.56
CA ALA A 31 6.08 -7.50 -3.65
C ALA A 31 5.11 -7.74 -4.80
N GLY A 32 4.27 -6.75 -5.11
CA GLY A 32 3.36 -6.86 -6.26
C GLY A 32 4.06 -6.94 -7.61
N ALA A 33 5.30 -6.44 -7.69
CA ALA A 33 6.12 -6.55 -8.89
C ALA A 33 6.94 -7.84 -8.90
N ASP A 34 7.42 -8.25 -7.72
CA ASP A 34 8.35 -9.37 -7.62
C ASP A 34 7.66 -10.72 -7.40
N MET A 35 6.43 -10.71 -6.90
CA MET A 35 5.69 -11.91 -6.56
C MET A 35 4.30 -11.87 -7.19
N PRO A 36 4.22 -12.10 -8.52
CA PRO A 36 2.95 -11.97 -9.23
C PRO A 36 1.87 -12.98 -8.80
N GLU A 37 2.26 -14.00 -8.06
CA GLU A 37 1.31 -14.99 -7.53
C GLU A 37 0.51 -14.47 -6.34
N LEU A 38 0.88 -13.31 -5.76
CA LEU A 38 0.11 -12.73 -4.67
C LEU A 38 -1.28 -12.30 -5.16
N ALA A 39 -2.26 -12.47 -4.29
CA ALA A 39 -3.64 -12.10 -4.62
C ALA A 39 -3.86 -10.58 -4.51
N ALA A 40 -3.16 -9.93 -3.61
CA ALA A 40 -3.30 -8.49 -3.39
C ALA A 40 -2.12 -7.95 -2.58
N VAL A 41 -1.82 -6.68 -2.75
CA VAL A 41 -0.84 -5.99 -1.91
C VAL A 41 -1.48 -4.71 -1.38
N VAL A 42 -1.30 -4.46 -0.08
CA VAL A 42 -1.85 -3.29 0.60
C VAL A 42 -0.72 -2.53 1.27
N GLY A 43 -0.66 -1.24 1.05
CA GLY A 43 0.34 -0.39 1.69
C GLY A 43 -0.31 0.81 2.37
N PHE A 44 0.00 0.98 3.66
CA PHE A 44 -0.37 2.16 4.44
C PHE A 44 0.84 3.08 4.45
N TYR A 45 0.66 4.30 3.95
CA TYR A 45 1.70 5.32 3.88
C TYR A 45 3.07 4.74 3.51
N GLY A 46 3.09 3.90 2.50
CA GLY A 46 4.33 3.36 1.97
C GLY A 46 5.06 4.41 1.13
N VAL A 47 6.35 4.60 1.43
CA VAL A 47 7.19 5.50 0.66
C VAL A 47 7.21 5.01 -0.78
N LEU A 48 7.11 5.93 -1.73
CA LEU A 48 6.91 5.56 -3.14
C LEU A 48 8.18 5.59 -3.99
N THR A 49 9.25 6.24 -3.50
CA THR A 49 10.51 6.26 -4.23
C THR A 49 11.57 5.51 -3.45
N GLY A 50 12.49 4.87 -4.17
CA GLY A 50 13.57 4.11 -3.53
C GLY A 50 14.87 4.85 -3.42
N GLU A 51 14.87 6.15 -3.73
CA GLU A 51 16.08 6.96 -3.78
C GLU A 51 16.91 6.86 -2.50
N ARG A 52 16.25 6.99 -1.36
CA ARG A 52 16.95 6.95 -0.07
C ARG A 52 17.49 5.56 0.28
N PHE A 53 17.06 4.53 -0.43
CA PHE A 53 17.50 3.15 -0.18
C PHE A 53 18.45 2.65 -1.27
N GLY A 54 18.71 3.47 -2.29
CA GLY A 54 19.57 3.08 -3.40
C GLY A 54 19.01 2.01 -4.32
N VAL A 55 17.68 1.90 -4.37
CA VAL A 55 16.99 0.92 -5.21
C VAL A 55 15.82 1.60 -5.91
N ASP A 56 15.26 0.95 -6.90
CA ASP A 56 14.01 1.44 -7.51
C ASP A 56 12.85 1.14 -6.58
N GLY A 57 12.02 2.15 -6.34
CA GLY A 57 10.86 2.01 -5.46
C GLY A 57 9.57 1.74 -6.21
N PRO A 58 8.45 1.74 -5.49
CA PRO A 58 7.15 1.46 -6.10
C PRO A 58 6.81 2.36 -7.27
N LEU A 59 7.16 3.65 -7.20
CA LEU A 59 6.86 4.58 -8.27
C LEU A 59 7.66 4.23 -9.53
N GLU A 60 8.96 3.97 -9.37
CA GLU A 60 9.81 3.58 -10.48
C GLU A 60 9.40 2.23 -11.08
N ARG A 61 8.91 1.32 -10.24
CA ARG A 61 8.56 -0.03 -10.66
C ARG A 61 7.06 -0.26 -10.86
N ALA A 62 6.27 0.82 -10.88
CA ALA A 62 4.82 0.67 -11.03
C ALA A 62 4.44 -0.11 -12.29
N GLY A 63 5.21 0.06 -13.36
CA GLY A 63 4.95 -0.65 -14.62
C GLY A 63 5.17 -2.16 -14.55
N ASP A 64 5.86 -2.63 -13.51
CA ASP A 64 6.13 -4.06 -13.32
C ASP A 64 5.12 -4.72 -12.40
N ILE A 65 4.27 -3.94 -11.73
CA ILE A 65 3.30 -4.49 -10.79
C ILE A 65 2.17 -5.17 -11.56
N ARG A 66 1.87 -6.40 -11.17
CA ARG A 66 0.80 -7.19 -11.81
C ARG A 66 -0.28 -7.59 -10.82
N THR A 67 -0.04 -7.39 -9.54
CA THR A 67 -0.93 -7.78 -8.46
C THR A 67 -1.84 -6.60 -8.11
N PRO A 68 -3.13 -6.83 -7.80
CA PRO A 68 -4.01 -5.74 -7.36
C PRO A 68 -3.44 -4.98 -6.17
N VAL A 69 -3.54 -3.66 -6.20
CA VAL A 69 -2.89 -2.76 -5.23
C VAL A 69 -3.93 -1.91 -4.50
N LEU A 70 -3.82 -1.85 -3.18
CA LEU A 70 -4.55 -0.84 -2.39
C LEU A 70 -3.52 0.03 -1.69
N GLY A 71 -3.55 1.33 -1.96
CA GLY A 71 -2.66 2.29 -1.32
C GLY A 71 -3.46 3.27 -0.48
N LEU A 72 -3.04 3.46 0.77
CA LEU A 72 -3.73 4.30 1.75
C LEU A 72 -2.74 5.33 2.28
N PHE A 73 -2.97 6.59 1.98
CA PHE A 73 -2.00 7.66 2.22
C PHE A 73 -2.60 8.81 2.99
N GLY A 74 -1.75 9.54 3.71
CA GLY A 74 -2.16 10.77 4.38
C GLY A 74 -1.91 11.98 3.49
N GLY A 75 -2.86 12.91 3.46
CA GLY A 75 -2.74 14.12 2.66
C GLY A 75 -1.72 15.12 3.20
N GLU A 76 -1.34 14.98 4.48
CA GLU A 76 -0.35 15.83 5.14
C GLU A 76 0.92 15.04 5.46
N ASP A 77 1.19 13.98 4.74
CA ASP A 77 2.39 13.17 4.93
C ASP A 77 3.57 13.87 4.26
N GLN A 78 4.53 14.32 5.05
CA GLN A 78 5.67 15.05 4.52
C GLN A 78 6.70 14.15 3.85
N ALA A 79 6.65 12.86 4.13
CA ALA A 79 7.55 11.89 3.51
C ALA A 79 7.03 11.43 2.14
N ILE A 80 5.74 11.62 1.87
CA ILE A 80 5.12 11.14 0.64
C ILE A 80 4.27 12.27 0.07
N PRO A 81 4.85 13.13 -0.78
CA PRO A 81 4.07 14.21 -1.39
C PRO A 81 2.90 13.68 -2.20
N VAL A 82 1.79 14.40 -2.15
CA VAL A 82 0.57 13.99 -2.86
C VAL A 82 0.84 13.83 -4.36
N GLU A 83 1.74 14.63 -4.92
CA GLU A 83 2.12 14.51 -6.33
C GLU A 83 2.68 13.14 -6.66
N GLN A 84 3.44 12.53 -5.74
CA GLN A 84 3.96 11.18 -5.95
C GLN A 84 2.83 10.16 -5.89
N VAL A 85 1.87 10.35 -5.01
CA VAL A 85 0.70 9.47 -4.91
C VAL A 85 -0.09 9.51 -6.22
N GLU A 86 -0.28 10.69 -6.77
CA GLU A 86 -0.99 10.86 -8.02
C GLU A 86 -0.24 10.22 -9.18
N GLN A 87 1.09 10.35 -9.20
CA GLN A 87 1.90 9.69 -10.21
C GLN A 87 1.83 8.18 -10.11
N PHE A 88 1.84 7.67 -8.89
CA PHE A 88 1.74 6.22 -8.66
C PHE A 88 0.40 5.70 -9.19
N ASP A 89 -0.68 6.40 -8.85
CA ASP A 89 -2.02 6.05 -9.33
C ASP A 89 -2.05 6.02 -10.87
N ALA A 90 -1.50 7.05 -11.50
CA ALA A 90 -1.49 7.14 -12.96
C ALA A 90 -0.67 6.02 -13.60
N ARG A 91 0.47 5.70 -13.02
CA ARG A 91 1.34 4.63 -13.55
C ARG A 91 0.71 3.25 -13.40
N LEU A 92 0.00 3.02 -12.30
CA LEU A 92 -0.73 1.76 -12.13
C LEU A 92 -1.86 1.64 -13.16
N ALA A 93 -2.53 2.75 -13.45
CA ALA A 93 -3.56 2.76 -14.48
C ALA A 93 -2.97 2.45 -15.86
N GLU A 94 -1.81 3.03 -16.18
CA GLU A 94 -1.12 2.74 -17.43
C GLU A 94 -0.70 1.28 -17.53
N ALA A 95 -0.31 0.69 -16.41
CA ALA A 95 0.08 -0.71 -16.36
C ALA A 95 -1.12 -1.66 -16.50
N GLY A 96 -2.33 -1.13 -16.37
CA GLY A 96 -3.54 -1.93 -16.50
C GLY A 96 -3.83 -2.82 -15.29
N VAL A 97 -3.23 -2.53 -14.16
CA VAL A 97 -3.44 -3.34 -12.95
C VAL A 97 -4.60 -2.75 -12.14
N GLU A 98 -5.38 -3.63 -11.54
CA GLU A 98 -6.47 -3.19 -10.66
C GLU A 98 -5.88 -2.52 -9.42
N HIS A 99 -6.38 -1.34 -9.08
CA HIS A 99 -5.85 -0.60 -7.94
C HIS A 99 -6.85 0.38 -7.38
N GLU A 100 -6.68 0.69 -6.09
CA GLU A 100 -7.41 1.74 -5.39
C GLU A 100 -6.40 2.55 -4.62
N ILE A 101 -6.43 3.86 -4.80
CA ILE A 101 -5.54 4.78 -4.09
C ILE A 101 -6.41 5.80 -3.36
N HIS A 102 -6.24 5.88 -2.04
CA HIS A 102 -7.01 6.80 -1.21
C HIS A 102 -6.07 7.71 -0.44
N VAL A 103 -6.36 9.01 -0.46
CA VAL A 103 -5.62 10.00 0.29
C VAL A 103 -6.57 10.60 1.33
N TYR A 104 -6.16 10.57 2.59
CA TYR A 104 -6.97 11.08 3.69
C TYR A 104 -6.52 12.51 4.02
N PRO A 105 -7.36 13.52 3.70
CA PRO A 105 -6.96 14.91 3.96
C PRO A 105 -6.66 15.14 5.44
N GLY A 106 -5.59 15.87 5.70
CA GLY A 106 -5.21 16.21 7.07
C GLY A 106 -4.48 15.13 7.83
N ALA A 107 -4.42 13.91 7.30
CA ALA A 107 -3.75 12.82 8.00
C ALA A 107 -2.24 12.84 7.72
N PRO A 108 -1.41 12.69 8.75
CA PRO A 108 0.04 12.67 8.60
C PRO A 108 0.54 11.25 8.36
N HIS A 109 1.87 11.14 8.20
CA HIS A 109 2.51 9.83 8.16
C HIS A 109 2.21 9.05 9.44
N SER A 110 2.04 7.75 9.33
CA SER A 110 1.74 6.87 10.46
C SER A 110 0.43 7.20 11.19
N PHE A 111 -0.54 7.73 10.44
CA PHE A 111 -1.81 8.14 11.06
C PHE A 111 -2.57 6.95 11.65
N PHE A 112 -2.39 5.76 11.09
CA PHE A 112 -3.16 4.59 11.51
C PHE A 112 -2.67 4.02 12.83
N ASP A 113 -1.35 4.00 13.05
CA ASP A 113 -0.82 3.35 14.25
C ASP A 113 -0.50 4.34 15.37
N ARG A 114 0.14 5.48 15.07
CA ARG A 114 0.61 6.41 16.10
C ARG A 114 -0.40 7.49 16.45
N ARG A 115 -1.27 7.81 15.52
CA ARG A 115 -2.21 8.91 15.67
C ARG A 115 -3.65 8.47 15.48
N TYR A 116 -3.92 7.21 15.81
CA TYR A 116 -5.22 6.59 15.55
C TYR A 116 -6.37 7.41 16.16
N GLU A 117 -6.24 7.81 17.42
CA GLU A 117 -7.33 8.52 18.08
C GLU A 117 -7.60 9.88 17.45
N GLU A 118 -6.54 10.56 16.99
CA GLU A 118 -6.67 11.87 16.37
C GLU A 118 -7.29 11.77 14.96
N HIS A 119 -7.14 10.63 14.32
CA HIS A 119 -7.60 10.43 12.94
C HIS A 119 -8.51 9.22 12.83
N ALA A 120 -9.40 9.05 13.81
CA ALA A 120 -10.24 7.86 13.92
C ALA A 120 -11.07 7.61 12.68
N GLU A 121 -11.65 8.65 12.08
CA GLU A 121 -12.46 8.46 10.88
C GLU A 121 -11.64 7.92 9.72
N ALA A 122 -10.44 8.47 9.50
CA ALA A 122 -9.56 8.00 8.45
C ALA A 122 -9.13 6.56 8.71
N CYS A 123 -8.82 6.24 9.97
CA CYS A 123 -8.40 4.90 10.34
C CYS A 123 -9.50 3.88 10.14
N GLU A 124 -10.72 4.21 10.53
CA GLU A 124 -11.85 3.31 10.35
C GLU A 124 -12.15 3.08 8.88
N ASP A 125 -12.09 4.14 8.08
CA ASP A 125 -12.30 4.01 6.65
C ASP A 125 -11.20 3.16 6.01
N ALA A 126 -9.95 3.43 6.37
CA ALA A 126 -8.82 2.67 5.83
C ALA A 126 -8.92 1.19 6.18
N TRP A 127 -9.29 0.89 7.42
CA TRP A 127 -9.46 -0.49 7.87
C TRP A 127 -10.56 -1.19 7.08
N ARG A 128 -11.70 -0.52 6.93
CA ARG A 128 -12.83 -1.08 6.18
C ARG A 128 -12.44 -1.34 4.73
N ARG A 129 -11.75 -0.40 4.10
CA ARG A 129 -11.32 -0.56 2.72
C ARG A 129 -10.32 -1.71 2.56
N MET A 130 -9.40 -1.83 3.51
CA MET A 130 -8.45 -2.93 3.48
C MET A 130 -9.16 -4.27 3.60
N LEU A 131 -10.07 -4.42 4.56
CA LEU A 131 -10.79 -5.68 4.73
C LEU A 131 -11.61 -6.02 3.48
N GLY A 132 -12.29 -5.03 2.91
CA GLY A 132 -13.07 -5.26 1.70
C GLY A 132 -12.21 -5.65 0.51
N PHE A 133 -11.07 -4.99 0.36
CA PHE A 133 -10.15 -5.26 -0.73
C PHE A 133 -9.57 -6.68 -0.61
N LEU A 134 -9.14 -7.05 0.60
CA LEU A 134 -8.62 -8.39 0.84
C LEU A 134 -9.68 -9.44 0.58
N GLU A 135 -10.91 -9.20 1.04
CA GLU A 135 -11.99 -10.16 0.82
C GLU A 135 -12.27 -10.38 -0.67
N ARG A 136 -12.30 -9.29 -1.46
CA ARG A 136 -12.55 -9.39 -2.89
C ARG A 136 -11.48 -10.21 -3.62
N HIS A 137 -10.25 -10.16 -3.14
CA HIS A 137 -9.13 -10.78 -3.85
C HIS A 137 -8.65 -12.09 -3.26
N THR A 138 -9.05 -12.42 -2.02
CA THR A 138 -8.62 -13.66 -1.36
C THR A 138 -9.79 -14.57 -1.00
N GLY A 139 -10.98 -14.05 -0.97
CA GLY A 139 -12.17 -14.83 -0.66
C GLY A 139 -12.77 -15.49 -1.88
#